data_6de3f0684e1cd44065ef79a975c65f42
#
_entry.id   6de3f0684e1cd44065ef79a975c65f42
#
_cell.length_a   1.000
_cell.length_b   1.000
_cell.length_c   1.000
_cell.angle_alpha   90.00
_cell.angle_beta   90.00
_cell.angle_gamma   90.00
#
_symmetry.space_group_name_H-M   'P 1'
#
loop_
_entity.id
_entity.type
_entity.pdbx_description
1 polymer ?
#
loop_
_entity_poly.entity_id
_entity_poly.type
_entity_poly.pdbx_seq_one_letter_code
_entity_poly.pdbx_strand_id
1 'polypeptide(L)'
;MDKCVAKILFRAADIPQANWVEVKADSNGNYDSAKLDEIEQKLGYPCFIKPSNAGSSVGISKAANREGLIKGLETAIPHDKKILVEEAINAREVESAVLGNDDPICAPVLGEILPAAEFYDYDAKYADENSKLIMPAPLDDEMTAQIREYAVRAYKICECKGLSRVDFFVDRDNNRILLNEINTLPGFT
;
A
#
# COMPACT_ATOMS: atom_id res chain seq x y z
N MET A 1 -0.31 -8.34 -7.39
CA MET A 1 1.16 -8.46 -7.18
C MET A 1 1.41 -8.80 -5.73
N ASP A 2 2.46 -9.58 -5.42
CA ASP A 2 2.92 -9.86 -4.05
C ASP A 2 3.46 -8.58 -3.41
N LYS A 3 2.81 -8.11 -2.33
CA LYS A 3 3.15 -6.84 -1.68
C LYS A 3 4.56 -6.83 -1.08
N CYS A 4 5.00 -7.94 -0.47
CA CYS A 4 6.34 -8.03 0.10
C CYS A 4 7.42 -7.98 -0.99
N VAL A 5 7.22 -8.67 -2.12
CA VAL A 5 8.14 -8.63 -3.26
C VAL A 5 8.17 -7.23 -3.87
N ALA A 6 7.01 -6.60 -4.04
CA ALA A 6 6.94 -5.22 -4.54
C ALA A 6 7.73 -4.25 -3.64
N LYS A 7 7.58 -4.36 -2.32
CA LYS A 7 8.32 -3.55 -1.34
C LYS A 7 9.85 -3.73 -1.45
N ILE A 8 10.31 -4.95 -1.74
CA ILE A 8 11.75 -5.22 -1.98
C ILE A 8 12.22 -4.50 -3.26
N LEU A 9 11.44 -4.58 -4.34
CA LEU A 9 11.75 -3.92 -5.60
C LEU A 9 11.75 -2.39 -5.46
N PHE A 10 10.77 -1.81 -4.76
CA PHE A 10 10.72 -0.36 -4.51
C PHE A 10 11.95 0.11 -3.74
N ARG A 11 12.39 -0.65 -2.73
CA ARG A 11 13.61 -0.35 -1.99
C ARG A 11 14.84 -0.40 -2.90
N ALA A 12 14.94 -1.41 -3.78
CA ALA A 12 16.05 -1.54 -4.72
C ALA A 12 16.08 -0.40 -5.76
N ALA A 13 14.95 0.26 -5.99
CA ALA A 13 14.83 1.42 -6.85
C ALA A 13 14.93 2.76 -6.08
N ASP A 14 15.32 2.75 -4.80
CA ASP A 14 15.39 3.93 -3.93
C ASP A 14 14.10 4.76 -3.92
N ILE A 15 12.93 4.09 -3.95
CA ILE A 15 11.63 4.73 -3.84
C ILE A 15 11.20 4.70 -2.37
N PRO A 16 10.92 5.87 -1.76
CA PRO A 16 10.47 5.93 -0.37
C PRO A 16 9.15 5.17 -0.16
N GLN A 17 9.06 4.46 0.95
CA GLN A 17 7.89 3.66 1.32
C GLN A 17 7.77 3.58 2.85
N ALA A 18 6.59 3.24 3.36
CA ALA A 18 6.38 2.97 4.78
C ALA A 18 7.26 1.81 5.27
N ASN A 19 7.69 1.84 6.54
CA ASN A 19 8.42 0.74 7.14
C ASN A 19 7.54 -0.51 7.23
N TRP A 20 8.14 -1.67 7.08
CA TRP A 20 7.41 -2.92 7.06
C TRP A 20 8.23 -4.13 7.53
N VAL A 21 7.51 -5.18 7.95
CA VAL A 21 8.05 -6.49 8.33
C VAL A 21 7.24 -7.58 7.62
N GLU A 22 7.93 -8.59 7.11
CA GLU A 22 7.31 -9.80 6.57
C GLU A 22 7.14 -10.84 7.67
N VAL A 23 5.95 -11.41 7.78
CA VAL A 23 5.64 -12.59 8.59
C VAL A 23 5.28 -13.73 7.66
N LYS A 24 5.93 -14.89 7.84
CA LYS A 24 5.60 -16.12 7.14
C LYS A 24 5.02 -17.14 8.09
N ALA A 25 3.87 -17.69 7.73
CA ALA A 25 3.25 -18.81 8.43
C ALA A 25 3.54 -20.12 7.71
N ASP A 26 3.67 -21.21 8.48
CA ASP A 26 3.74 -22.56 7.95
C ASP A 26 2.38 -23.06 7.44
N SER A 27 2.31 -24.32 6.96
CA SER A 27 1.06 -24.93 6.49
C SER A 27 -0.03 -24.99 7.56
N ASN A 28 0.34 -25.05 8.83
CA ASN A 28 -0.58 -25.12 9.97
C ASN A 28 -0.98 -23.72 10.49
N GLY A 29 -0.39 -22.65 9.94
CA GLY A 29 -0.66 -21.28 10.36
C GLY A 29 0.24 -20.79 11.48
N ASN A 30 1.27 -21.56 11.89
CA ASN A 30 2.21 -21.09 12.91
C ASN A 30 3.25 -20.16 12.28
N TYR A 31 3.67 -19.15 13.03
CA TYR A 31 4.72 -18.21 12.67
C TYR A 31 5.70 -18.02 13.83
N ASP A 32 6.89 -17.51 13.54
CA ASP A 32 7.88 -17.21 14.55
C ASP A 32 7.41 -16.05 15.44
N SER A 33 7.22 -16.32 16.74
CA SER A 33 6.77 -15.32 17.71
C SER A 33 7.75 -14.16 17.90
N ALA A 34 9.04 -14.33 17.60
CA ALA A 34 10.03 -13.26 17.60
C ALA A 34 9.69 -12.14 16.60
N LYS A 35 8.86 -12.45 15.58
CA LYS A 35 8.35 -11.45 14.65
C LYS A 35 7.47 -10.39 15.32
N LEU A 36 6.77 -10.72 16.39
CA LEU A 36 5.97 -9.76 17.14
C LEU A 36 6.86 -8.67 17.76
N ASP A 37 7.98 -9.08 18.36
CA ASP A 37 8.94 -8.16 18.98
C ASP A 37 9.65 -7.32 17.90
N GLU A 38 9.98 -7.92 16.75
CA GLU A 38 10.55 -7.20 15.60
C GLU A 38 9.59 -6.13 15.09
N ILE A 39 8.29 -6.44 14.98
CA ILE A 39 7.26 -5.50 14.52
C ILE A 39 7.14 -4.33 15.50
N GLU A 40 7.04 -4.62 16.80
CA GLU A 40 6.95 -3.60 17.83
C GLU A 40 8.15 -2.65 17.84
N GLN A 41 9.36 -3.19 17.68
CA GLN A 41 10.58 -2.40 17.65
C GLN A 41 10.75 -1.55 16.39
N LYS A 42 10.36 -2.09 15.23
CA LYS A 42 10.58 -1.42 13.93
C LYS A 42 9.44 -0.49 13.53
N LEU A 43 8.20 -0.87 13.82
CA LEU A 43 7.01 -0.19 13.32
C LEU A 43 6.25 0.54 14.44
N GLY A 44 6.20 -0.04 15.63
CA GLY A 44 5.32 0.43 16.70
C GLY A 44 3.84 0.26 16.36
N TYR A 45 2.99 1.03 17.03
CA TYR A 45 1.55 1.03 16.83
C TYR A 45 1.02 2.45 16.55
N PRO A 46 -0.06 2.58 15.77
CA PRO A 46 -0.78 1.51 15.08
C PRO A 46 -0.02 0.96 13.88
N CYS A 47 -0.31 -0.30 13.50
CA CYS A 47 0.21 -0.90 12.28
C CYS A 47 -0.90 -1.62 11.50
N PHE A 48 -0.69 -1.82 10.19
CA PHE A 48 -1.60 -2.55 9.32
C PHE A 48 -1.06 -3.94 9.02
N ILE A 49 -1.94 -4.94 9.08
CA ILE A 49 -1.68 -6.33 8.76
C ILE A 49 -2.38 -6.64 7.43
N LYS A 50 -1.63 -7.08 6.43
CA LYS A 50 -2.13 -7.26 5.05
C LYS A 50 -1.66 -8.60 4.49
N PRO A 51 -2.54 -9.49 4.01
CA PRO A 51 -2.13 -10.64 3.20
C PRO A 51 -1.36 -10.18 1.96
N SER A 52 -0.22 -10.81 1.66
CA SER A 52 0.69 -10.31 0.62
C SER A 52 0.12 -10.39 -0.78
N ASN A 53 -0.63 -11.46 -1.10
CA ASN A 53 -1.18 -11.71 -2.44
C ASN A 53 -2.68 -11.47 -2.55
N ALA A 54 -3.38 -11.13 -1.46
CA ALA A 54 -4.79 -10.78 -1.52
C ALA A 54 -4.99 -9.37 -2.05
N GLY A 55 -6.09 -9.16 -2.78
CA GLY A 55 -6.56 -7.85 -3.26
C GLY A 55 -7.77 -7.36 -2.49
N SER A 56 -8.29 -6.17 -2.88
CA SER A 56 -9.57 -5.64 -2.43
C SER A 56 -9.76 -5.63 -0.90
N SER A 57 -8.73 -5.31 -0.16
CA SER A 57 -8.71 -5.22 1.31
C SER A 57 -9.07 -6.51 2.08
N VAL A 58 -9.20 -7.66 1.41
CA VAL A 58 -9.53 -8.94 2.05
C VAL A 58 -8.47 -9.33 3.08
N GLY A 59 -8.90 -9.59 4.33
CA GLY A 59 -8.03 -9.98 5.44
C GLY A 59 -7.12 -8.88 5.97
N ILE A 60 -7.33 -7.61 5.58
CA ILE A 60 -6.60 -6.47 6.13
C ILE A 60 -7.19 -6.08 7.50
N SER A 61 -6.32 -5.76 8.44
CA SER A 61 -6.71 -5.22 9.75
C SER A 61 -5.71 -4.18 10.25
N LYS A 62 -6.16 -3.33 11.20
CA LYS A 62 -5.35 -2.34 11.90
C LYS A 62 -5.18 -2.78 13.36
N ALA A 63 -3.95 -2.84 13.82
CA ALA A 63 -3.62 -3.17 15.21
C ALA A 63 -3.16 -1.93 15.95
N ALA A 64 -3.72 -1.70 17.15
CA ALA A 64 -3.35 -0.62 18.05
C ALA A 64 -2.42 -1.09 19.19
N ASN A 65 -2.21 -2.39 19.31
CA ASN A 65 -1.40 -3.03 20.35
C ASN A 65 -1.07 -4.48 19.94
N ARG A 66 -0.30 -5.19 20.79
CA ARG A 66 0.13 -6.57 20.55
C ARG A 66 -1.03 -7.57 20.41
N GLU A 67 -2.07 -7.43 21.21
CA GLU A 67 -3.24 -8.30 21.13
C GLU A 67 -3.95 -8.14 19.78
N GLY A 68 -4.14 -6.89 19.33
CA GLY A 68 -4.68 -6.57 18.01
C GLY A 68 -3.78 -7.09 16.87
N LEU A 69 -2.45 -7.04 17.03
CA LEU A 69 -1.51 -7.59 16.06
C LEU A 69 -1.66 -9.10 15.92
N ILE A 70 -1.72 -9.84 17.03
CA ILE A 70 -1.93 -11.30 17.03
C ILE A 70 -3.24 -11.65 16.34
N LYS A 71 -4.35 -11.01 16.76
CA LYS A 71 -5.67 -11.21 16.13
C LYS A 71 -5.68 -10.89 14.64
N GLY A 72 -4.97 -9.83 14.25
CA GLY A 72 -4.82 -9.45 12.84
C GLY A 72 -4.08 -10.50 12.02
N LEU A 73 -3.00 -11.09 12.56
CA LEU A 73 -2.28 -12.19 11.93
C LEU A 73 -3.16 -13.44 11.79
N GLU A 74 -3.90 -13.80 12.85
CA GLU A 74 -4.86 -14.91 12.81
C GLU A 74 -5.95 -14.71 11.75
N THR A 75 -6.38 -13.48 11.53
CA THR A 75 -7.35 -13.12 10.46
C THR A 75 -6.72 -13.18 9.08
N ALA A 76 -5.48 -12.74 8.91
CA ALA A 76 -4.81 -12.64 7.62
C ALA A 76 -4.27 -14.00 7.11
N ILE A 77 -3.75 -14.85 7.99
CA ILE A 77 -3.10 -16.13 7.65
C ILE A 77 -3.99 -17.10 6.85
N PRO A 78 -5.32 -17.22 7.07
CA PRO A 78 -6.19 -18.02 6.21
C PRO A 78 -6.23 -17.55 4.75
N HIS A 79 -5.99 -16.28 4.49
CA HIS A 79 -6.02 -15.70 3.14
C HIS A 79 -4.67 -15.79 2.43
N ASP A 80 -3.56 -15.73 3.18
CA ASP A 80 -2.20 -15.89 2.64
C ASP A 80 -1.23 -16.30 3.76
N LYS A 81 -0.27 -17.15 3.44
CA LYS A 81 0.79 -17.55 4.38
C LYS A 81 1.92 -16.51 4.48
N LYS A 82 1.96 -15.57 3.58
CA LYS A 82 2.87 -14.43 3.59
C LYS A 82 2.10 -13.16 3.92
N ILE A 83 2.45 -12.56 5.05
CA ILE A 83 1.77 -11.37 5.59
C ILE A 83 2.75 -10.20 5.58
N LEU A 84 2.30 -9.07 5.05
CA LEU A 84 2.95 -7.77 5.20
C LEU A 84 2.39 -7.09 6.44
N VAL A 85 3.24 -6.72 7.39
CA VAL A 85 2.89 -5.79 8.47
C VAL A 85 3.59 -4.47 8.21
N GLU A 86 2.85 -3.37 8.21
CA GLU A 86 3.30 -2.05 7.80
C GLU A 86 2.91 -0.99 8.83
N GLU A 87 3.79 0.00 9.07
CA GLU A 87 3.46 1.13 9.95
C GLU A 87 2.25 1.91 9.41
N ALA A 88 1.42 2.44 10.28
CA ALA A 88 0.31 3.31 9.88
C ALA A 88 0.81 4.73 9.66
N ILE A 89 0.53 5.28 8.48
CA ILE A 89 0.87 6.65 8.12
C ILE A 89 -0.39 7.50 8.17
N ASN A 90 -0.33 8.66 8.82
CA ASN A 90 -1.37 9.69 8.73
C ASN A 90 -1.23 10.40 7.39
N ALA A 91 -1.91 9.93 6.35
CA ALA A 91 -1.63 10.34 4.99
C ALA A 91 -2.87 10.80 4.22
N ARG A 92 -2.60 11.50 3.13
CA ARG A 92 -3.49 11.64 1.97
C ARG A 92 -3.19 10.47 1.03
N GLU A 93 -4.22 9.87 0.45
CA GLU A 93 -4.06 8.81 -0.55
C GLU A 93 -4.12 9.41 -1.95
N VAL A 94 -3.04 9.24 -2.71
CA VAL A 94 -2.89 9.79 -4.06
C VAL A 94 -2.63 8.68 -5.06
N GLU A 95 -3.38 8.70 -6.15
CA GLU A 95 -3.29 7.71 -7.23
C GLU A 95 -2.68 8.31 -8.48
N SER A 96 -1.85 7.53 -9.16
CA SER A 96 -1.21 7.88 -10.42
C SER A 96 -1.37 6.76 -11.44
N ALA A 97 -1.85 7.05 -12.63
CA ALA A 97 -1.89 6.10 -13.72
C ALA A 97 -0.57 6.14 -14.52
N VAL A 98 -0.05 4.95 -14.86
CA VAL A 98 1.10 4.78 -15.75
C VAL A 98 0.70 3.85 -16.89
N LEU A 99 0.91 4.30 -18.12
CA LEU A 99 0.58 3.55 -19.33
C LEU A 99 1.81 3.40 -20.22
N GLY A 100 2.02 2.23 -20.76
CA GLY A 100 3.05 1.97 -21.74
C GLY A 100 3.61 0.57 -21.65
N ASN A 101 4.66 0.33 -22.45
CA ASN A 101 5.41 -0.92 -22.45
C ASN A 101 6.90 -0.63 -22.24
N ASP A 102 7.63 -0.28 -23.30
CA ASP A 102 9.06 -0.04 -23.19
C ASP A 102 9.37 1.40 -22.75
N ASP A 103 8.49 2.34 -23.08
CA ASP A 103 8.62 3.76 -22.73
C ASP A 103 7.35 4.26 -22.02
N PRO A 104 7.18 3.94 -20.73
CA PRO A 104 5.96 4.23 -19.99
C PRO A 104 5.79 5.74 -19.75
N ILE A 105 4.55 6.18 -19.86
CA ILE A 105 4.12 7.56 -19.62
C ILE A 105 3.24 7.58 -18.35
N CYS A 106 3.56 8.46 -17.43
CA CYS A 106 2.68 8.75 -16.29
C CYS A 106 1.62 9.78 -16.71
N ALA A 107 0.38 9.57 -16.26
CA ALA A 107 -0.69 10.55 -16.45
C ALA A 107 -0.28 11.93 -15.90
N PRO A 108 -0.63 13.02 -16.59
CA PRO A 108 -0.27 14.37 -16.16
C PRO A 108 -1.04 14.80 -14.90
N VAL A 109 -2.18 14.19 -14.63
CA VAL A 109 -3.08 14.52 -13.52
C VAL A 109 -3.10 13.37 -12.54
N LEU A 110 -2.92 13.70 -11.25
CA LEU A 110 -3.05 12.76 -10.14
C LEU A 110 -4.44 12.88 -9.51
N GLY A 111 -4.94 11.78 -8.95
CA GLY A 111 -6.18 11.74 -8.18
C GLY A 111 -5.89 11.63 -6.69
N GLU A 112 -6.67 12.30 -5.84
CA GLU A 112 -6.68 12.09 -4.39
C GLU A 112 -7.98 11.40 -3.99
N ILE A 113 -7.85 10.32 -3.22
CA ILE A 113 -8.99 9.62 -2.63
C ILE A 113 -9.26 10.19 -1.25
N LEU A 114 -10.47 10.73 -1.06
CA LEU A 114 -10.98 11.07 0.26
C LEU A 114 -11.83 9.89 0.76
N PRO A 115 -11.33 9.11 1.72
CA PRO A 115 -12.10 8.01 2.27
C PRO A 115 -13.34 8.52 3.01
N ALA A 116 -14.46 7.82 2.89
CA ALA A 116 -15.69 8.13 3.61
C ALA A 116 -15.58 7.80 5.11
N ALA A 117 -14.65 6.93 5.51
CA ALA A 117 -14.39 6.53 6.89
C ALA A 117 -12.88 6.38 7.13
N GLU A 118 -12.47 6.42 8.39
CA GLU A 118 -11.08 6.31 8.83
C GLU A 118 -10.41 4.98 8.46
N PHE A 119 -11.19 3.97 8.13
CA PHE A 119 -10.73 2.65 7.69
C PHE A 119 -11.53 2.16 6.49
N TYR A 120 -10.84 1.92 5.39
CA TYR A 120 -11.40 1.36 4.17
C TYR A 120 -11.40 -0.18 4.26
N ASP A 121 -12.51 -0.76 4.68
CA ASP A 121 -12.76 -2.18 4.46
C ASP A 121 -13.26 -2.44 3.02
N TYR A 122 -13.47 -3.72 2.68
CA TYR A 122 -13.92 -4.11 1.35
C TYR A 122 -15.24 -3.44 0.95
N ASP A 123 -16.17 -3.35 1.89
CA ASP A 123 -17.50 -2.81 1.64
C ASP A 123 -17.45 -1.29 1.41
N ALA A 124 -16.57 -0.58 2.15
CA ALA A 124 -16.37 0.85 1.97
C ALA A 124 -15.70 1.21 0.63
N LYS A 125 -14.81 0.34 0.09
CA LYS A 125 -14.14 0.60 -1.20
C LYS A 125 -15.08 0.53 -2.41
N TYR A 126 -16.14 -0.27 -2.35
CA TYR A 126 -16.98 -0.57 -3.52
C TYR A 126 -18.47 -0.24 -3.32
N ALA A 127 -18.91 -0.04 -2.09
CA ALA A 127 -20.32 0.20 -1.77
C ALA A 127 -20.60 1.58 -1.16
N ASP A 128 -19.58 2.31 -0.69
CA ASP A 128 -19.80 3.61 -0.07
C ASP A 128 -19.71 4.73 -1.12
N GLU A 129 -20.89 5.22 -1.56
CA GLU A 129 -21.06 6.37 -2.46
C GLU A 129 -20.46 7.68 -1.90
N ASN A 130 -19.95 7.68 -0.65
CA ASN A 130 -19.40 8.86 0.00
C ASN A 130 -17.88 9.03 -0.18
N SER A 131 -17.19 8.05 -0.75
CA SER A 131 -15.77 8.23 -1.15
C SER A 131 -15.68 9.22 -2.30
N LYS A 132 -14.87 10.24 -2.16
CA LYS A 132 -14.72 11.29 -3.18
C LYS A 132 -13.35 11.20 -3.83
N LEU A 133 -13.34 11.16 -5.15
CA LEU A 133 -12.15 11.37 -5.95
C LEU A 133 -12.01 12.87 -6.27
N ILE A 134 -10.88 13.47 -5.88
CA ILE A 134 -10.52 14.83 -6.27
C ILE A 134 -9.49 14.75 -7.40
N MET A 135 -9.83 15.28 -8.55
CA MET A 135 -8.97 15.31 -9.72
C MET A 135 -9.04 16.71 -10.39
N PRO A 136 -7.91 17.41 -10.50
CA PRO A 136 -6.56 17.06 -10.02
C PRO A 136 -6.46 17.04 -8.49
N ALA A 137 -5.58 16.18 -7.96
CA ALA A 137 -5.22 16.20 -6.54
C ALA A 137 -4.63 17.57 -6.18
N PRO A 138 -5.03 18.20 -5.05
CA PRO A 138 -4.54 19.53 -4.64
C PRO A 138 -3.12 19.41 -4.04
N LEU A 139 -2.13 19.18 -4.91
CA LEU A 139 -0.70 19.09 -4.64
C LEU A 139 0.01 20.24 -5.36
N ASP A 140 1.16 20.65 -4.84
CA ASP A 140 2.04 21.54 -5.58
C ASP A 140 2.73 20.85 -6.77
N ASP A 141 3.34 21.64 -7.62
CA ASP A 141 3.98 21.15 -8.86
C ASP A 141 5.18 20.22 -8.56
N GLU A 142 5.92 20.49 -7.49
CA GLU A 142 7.10 19.70 -7.09
C GLU A 142 6.68 18.31 -6.63
N MET A 143 5.72 18.22 -5.70
CA MET A 143 5.17 16.95 -5.25
C MET A 143 4.54 16.16 -6.39
N THR A 144 3.79 16.82 -7.27
CA THR A 144 3.18 16.22 -8.45
C THR A 144 4.25 15.62 -9.37
N ALA A 145 5.32 16.34 -9.66
CA ALA A 145 6.41 15.88 -10.49
C ALA A 145 7.13 14.67 -9.85
N GLN A 146 7.38 14.72 -8.53
CA GLN A 146 8.05 13.66 -7.80
C GLN A 146 7.22 12.37 -7.73
N ILE A 147 5.91 12.46 -7.47
CA ILE A 147 5.00 11.31 -7.49
C ILE A 147 5.02 10.64 -8.88
N ARG A 148 4.95 11.42 -9.95
CA ARG A 148 4.98 10.93 -11.32
C ARG A 148 6.31 10.23 -11.64
N GLU A 149 7.43 10.77 -11.19
CA GLU A 149 8.74 10.14 -11.34
C GLU A 149 8.77 8.79 -10.62
N TYR A 150 8.36 8.75 -9.35
CA TYR A 150 8.32 7.51 -8.56
C TYR A 150 7.37 6.47 -9.17
N ALA A 151 6.23 6.91 -9.71
CA ALA A 151 5.27 6.02 -10.37
C ALA A 151 5.90 5.32 -11.59
N VAL A 152 6.61 6.07 -12.45
CA VAL A 152 7.31 5.51 -13.62
C VAL A 152 8.46 4.59 -13.19
N ARG A 153 9.23 4.95 -12.16
CA ARG A 153 10.30 4.09 -11.61
C ARG A 153 9.74 2.79 -11.04
N ALA A 154 8.65 2.85 -10.27
CA ALA A 154 7.98 1.67 -9.73
C ALA A 154 7.46 0.76 -10.85
N TYR A 155 6.85 1.35 -11.88
CA TYR A 155 6.36 0.63 -13.06
C TYR A 155 7.51 -0.12 -13.76
N LYS A 156 8.64 0.55 -13.99
CA LYS A 156 9.82 -0.03 -14.66
C LYS A 156 10.46 -1.14 -13.85
N ILE A 157 10.70 -0.94 -12.54
CA ILE A 157 11.36 -1.95 -11.71
C ILE A 157 10.48 -3.19 -11.50
N CYS A 158 9.16 -3.05 -11.58
CA CYS A 158 8.21 -4.15 -11.53
C CYS A 158 7.97 -4.80 -12.91
N GLU A 159 8.67 -4.37 -13.95
CA GLU A 159 8.52 -4.86 -15.33
C GLU A 159 7.07 -4.85 -15.83
N CYS A 160 6.29 -3.85 -15.40
CA CYS A 160 4.89 -3.72 -15.77
C CYS A 160 4.73 -3.47 -17.27
N LYS A 161 3.60 -3.91 -17.82
CA LYS A 161 3.19 -3.66 -19.22
C LYS A 161 1.74 -3.19 -19.24
N GLY A 162 1.39 -2.36 -20.23
CA GLY A 162 0.05 -1.81 -20.35
C GLY A 162 -0.25 -0.75 -19.30
N LEU A 163 -1.45 -0.78 -18.71
CA LEU A 163 -1.89 0.18 -17.71
C LEU A 163 -1.67 -0.36 -16.29
N SER A 164 -1.11 0.47 -15.43
CA SER A 164 -1.04 0.24 -13.99
C SER A 164 -1.49 1.49 -13.23
N ARG A 165 -2.05 1.31 -12.03
CA ARG A 165 -2.28 2.37 -11.07
C ARG A 165 -1.27 2.24 -9.93
N VAL A 166 -0.61 3.32 -9.62
CA VAL A 166 0.39 3.40 -8.56
C VAL A 166 -0.16 4.30 -7.46
N ASP A 167 -0.26 3.77 -6.25
CA ASP A 167 -0.92 4.40 -5.13
C ASP A 167 0.14 4.89 -4.12
N PHE A 168 0.00 6.13 -3.68
CA PHE A 168 0.94 6.82 -2.80
C PHE A 168 0.26 7.32 -1.53
N PHE A 169 1.04 7.37 -0.46
CA PHE A 169 0.73 8.15 0.73
C PHE A 169 1.52 9.45 0.69
N VAL A 170 0.83 10.57 0.86
CA VAL A 170 1.45 11.86 1.17
C VAL A 170 1.26 12.09 2.67
N ASP A 171 2.34 11.87 3.42
CA ASP A 171 2.37 11.95 4.88
C ASP A 171 2.02 13.38 5.33
N ARG A 172 0.95 13.53 6.12
CA ARG A 172 0.46 14.83 6.61
C ARG A 172 1.38 15.47 7.65
N ASP A 173 2.17 14.66 8.34
CA ASP A 173 3.01 15.12 9.44
C ASP A 173 4.38 15.62 8.95
N ASN A 174 4.88 15.04 7.85
CA ASN A 174 6.24 15.29 7.35
C ASN A 174 6.30 15.67 5.86
N ASN A 175 5.18 15.76 5.16
CA ASN A 175 5.11 15.99 3.70
C ASN A 175 5.93 15.02 2.86
N ARG A 176 6.20 13.80 3.37
CA ARG A 176 6.93 12.77 2.64
C ARG A 176 6.01 12.06 1.65
N ILE A 177 6.53 11.78 0.47
CA ILE A 177 5.86 10.94 -0.52
C ILE A 177 6.34 9.50 -0.31
N LEU A 178 5.40 8.58 -0.04
CA LEU A 178 5.67 7.17 0.21
C LEU A 178 4.87 6.33 -0.77
N LEU A 179 5.55 5.44 -1.51
CA LEU A 179 4.86 4.49 -2.37
C LEU A 179 4.14 3.44 -1.52
N ASN A 180 2.84 3.28 -1.73
CA ASN A 180 2.02 2.26 -1.07
C ASN A 180 2.02 0.96 -1.87
N GLU A 181 1.38 0.96 -3.05
CA GLU A 181 1.28 -0.25 -3.88
C GLU A 181 1.22 0.08 -5.38
N ILE A 182 1.42 -0.94 -6.21
CA ILE A 182 1.20 -0.90 -7.65
C ILE A 182 0.16 -1.93 -8.06
N ASN A 183 -0.89 -1.49 -8.73
CA ASN A 183 -1.99 -2.29 -9.24
C ASN A 183 -1.80 -2.51 -10.74
N THR A 184 -1.41 -3.73 -11.12
CA THR A 184 -1.10 -4.11 -12.52
C THR A 184 -2.34 -4.46 -13.34
N LEU A 185 -3.50 -4.59 -12.70
CA LEU A 185 -4.82 -4.75 -13.30
C LEU A 185 -5.79 -3.84 -12.54
N PRO A 186 -5.70 -2.51 -12.73
CA PRO A 186 -6.56 -1.58 -12.02
C PRO A 186 -8.01 -1.73 -12.48
N GLY A 187 -8.96 -1.59 -11.55
CA GLY A 187 -10.37 -1.44 -11.88
C GLY A 187 -10.63 -0.12 -12.61
N PHE A 188 -11.61 -0.11 -13.49
CA PHE A 188 -12.09 1.08 -14.22
C PHE A 188 -13.47 1.49 -13.73
N THR A 189 -13.74 1.31 -12.46
CA THR A 189 -15.02 1.64 -11.82
C THR A 189 -14.96 3.00 -11.15
#